data_6325d05ac8b9465534dc799ee9cd9ab1
#
_entry.id   6325d05ac8b9465534dc799ee9cd9ab1
#
_cell.length_a   1.000
_cell.length_b   1.000
_cell.length_c   1.000
_cell.angle_alpha   90.00
_cell.angle_beta   90.00
_cell.angle_gamma   90.00
#
_symmetry.space_group_name_H-M   'P 1'
#
loop_
_entity.id
_entity.type
_entity.pdbx_description
1 polymer ?
#
loop_
_entity_poly.entity_id
_entity_poly.type
_entity_poly.pdbx_seq_one_letter_code
_entity_poly.pdbx_strand_id
1 'polypeptide(L)'
;GMVRYLGPQRAQDMILAVLPEAVLGKGRVQSWVVGSGVPAEGDVASGDDMQRATIAALLDHYALEDGDGSRNERAEGMPPIVVDAGALDLLPCHVVPQVVITPHAGELAALLNRLDADMADVVSRQWVEARPLRAALRAHELTGATVLLKGAVTIVVGADGDGNTRIILSGRAPAWMATAGSGDVLAGVLGALLAQQDDMLSDDPALVPEVAAAAAYMHGLAGAMASGSEQRGWHRPHLYGHAGKTPASAIGHPIVAGDVVAAVPRAFGELLR
;
A
#
# COMPACT_ATOMS: atom_id res chain seq x y z
N GLY A 1 -10.04 8.56 15.62
CA GLY A 1 -8.59 8.64 15.50
C GLY A 1 -8.15 10.03 15.07
N MET A 2 -6.87 10.23 15.02
CA MET A 2 -6.26 11.53 14.65
C MET A 2 -5.20 11.28 13.60
N VAL A 3 -5.18 12.10 12.53
CA VAL A 3 -4.15 12.04 11.50
C VAL A 3 -3.13 13.16 11.74
N ARG A 4 -1.84 12.80 11.72
CA ARG A 4 -0.74 13.77 11.77
C ARG A 4 -0.08 13.89 10.39
N TYR A 5 0.28 15.09 10.03
CA TYR A 5 1.01 15.36 8.81
C TYR A 5 2.40 15.97 9.12
N LEU A 6 3.42 15.36 8.50
CA LEU A 6 4.82 15.74 8.62
C LEU A 6 5.43 15.90 7.23
N GLY A 7 5.07 16.94 6.53
CA GLY A 7 5.58 17.22 5.19
C GLY A 7 5.95 18.69 5.02
N PRO A 8 6.26 19.13 3.79
CA PRO A 8 6.64 20.52 3.51
C PRO A 8 5.56 21.52 3.92
N GLN A 9 5.95 22.71 4.35
CA GLN A 9 5.04 23.78 4.81
C GLN A 9 3.93 24.07 3.79
N ARG A 10 4.26 24.14 2.51
CA ARG A 10 3.27 24.39 1.45
C ARG A 10 2.14 23.35 1.45
N ALA A 11 2.48 22.08 1.66
CA ALA A 11 1.47 21.01 1.72
C ALA A 11 0.69 21.07 3.05
N GLN A 12 1.33 21.46 4.17
CA GLN A 12 0.65 21.67 5.45
C GLN A 12 -0.48 22.69 5.31
N ASP A 13 -0.20 23.84 4.70
CA ASP A 13 -1.18 24.92 4.49
C ASP A 13 -2.38 24.45 3.64
N MET A 14 -2.10 23.68 2.58
CA MET A 14 -3.15 23.12 1.71
C MET A 14 -3.99 22.07 2.43
N ILE A 15 -3.37 21.21 3.25
CA ILE A 15 -4.07 20.18 4.02
C ILE A 15 -5.01 20.83 5.03
N LEU A 16 -4.54 21.81 5.82
CA LEU A 16 -5.38 22.49 6.80
C LEU A 16 -6.55 23.25 6.16
N ALA A 17 -6.39 23.73 4.93
CA ALA A 17 -7.48 24.39 4.21
C ALA A 17 -8.62 23.42 3.83
N VAL A 18 -8.32 22.12 3.65
CA VAL A 18 -9.29 21.08 3.23
C VAL A 18 -9.68 20.18 4.40
N LEU A 19 -8.76 19.89 5.30
CA LEU A 19 -8.90 18.98 6.45
C LEU A 19 -8.42 19.69 7.74
N PRO A 20 -9.24 20.60 8.29
CA PRO A 20 -8.85 21.40 9.49
C PRO A 20 -8.63 20.54 10.74
N GLU A 21 -9.15 19.32 10.78
CA GLU A 21 -8.94 18.33 11.85
C GLU A 21 -7.59 17.61 11.78
N ALA A 22 -6.79 17.80 10.71
CA ALA A 22 -5.44 17.26 10.65
C ALA A 22 -4.50 17.98 11.64
N VAL A 23 -3.66 17.22 12.32
CA VAL A 23 -2.69 17.76 13.27
C VAL A 23 -1.32 17.84 12.61
N LEU A 24 -0.69 19.00 12.68
CA LEU A 24 0.67 19.17 12.16
C LEU A 24 1.73 18.81 13.22
N GLY A 25 2.88 18.38 12.74
CA GLY A 25 4.06 18.16 13.55
C GLY A 25 4.16 16.78 14.21
N LYS A 26 5.28 16.59 14.91
CA LYS A 26 5.67 15.32 15.55
C LYS A 26 4.74 14.95 16.70
N GLY A 27 4.66 13.65 16.99
CA GLY A 27 3.91 13.11 18.13
C GLY A 27 3.85 11.59 18.05
N ARG A 28 3.27 10.97 19.08
CA ARG A 28 3.02 9.52 19.07
C ARG A 28 2.04 9.16 17.94
N VAL A 29 2.33 8.10 17.23
CA VAL A 29 1.49 7.54 16.17
C VAL A 29 1.43 6.02 16.33
N GLN A 30 0.37 5.40 15.82
CA GLN A 30 0.17 3.95 15.81
C GLN A 30 0.47 3.34 14.43
N SER A 31 0.67 4.17 13.40
CA SER A 31 1.21 3.74 12.10
C SER A 31 1.82 4.92 11.37
N TRP A 32 2.69 4.62 10.43
CA TRP A 32 3.25 5.57 9.48
C TRP A 32 2.75 5.29 8.07
N VAL A 33 2.55 6.34 7.28
CA VAL A 33 2.38 6.26 5.84
C VAL A 33 3.37 7.22 5.21
N VAL A 34 4.28 6.72 4.38
CA VAL A 34 5.34 7.51 3.76
C VAL A 34 5.39 7.29 2.26
N GLY A 35 5.76 8.34 1.53
CA GLY A 35 6.08 8.26 0.10
C GLY A 35 5.08 8.93 -0.83
N SER A 36 3.80 9.06 -0.47
CA SER A 36 2.82 9.78 -1.28
C SER A 36 3.24 11.24 -1.50
N GLY A 37 3.37 11.64 -2.76
CA GLY A 37 3.83 12.99 -3.13
C GLY A 37 5.33 13.23 -2.94
N VAL A 38 6.10 12.23 -2.54
CA VAL A 38 7.58 12.30 -2.50
C VAL A 38 8.12 11.94 -3.88
N PRO A 39 8.99 12.76 -4.48
CA PRO A 39 9.58 12.43 -5.78
C PRO A 39 10.50 11.22 -5.68
N ALA A 40 10.57 10.42 -6.74
CA ALA A 40 11.57 9.36 -6.87
C ALA A 40 12.97 9.95 -7.05
N GLU A 41 14.01 9.14 -6.88
CA GLU A 41 15.41 9.58 -6.85
C GLU A 41 15.83 10.43 -8.08
N GLY A 42 15.31 10.13 -9.26
CA GLY A 42 15.62 10.88 -10.50
C GLY A 42 14.89 12.21 -10.68
N ASP A 43 13.87 12.48 -9.87
CA ASP A 43 12.93 13.61 -10.03
C ASP A 43 13.06 14.66 -8.91
N VAL A 44 14.11 14.57 -8.10
CA VAL A 44 14.29 15.42 -6.91
C VAL A 44 14.62 16.87 -7.31
N ALA A 45 13.69 17.78 -7.04
CA ALA A 45 13.98 19.21 -7.09
C ALA A 45 14.70 19.67 -5.81
N SER A 46 15.51 20.74 -5.89
CA SER A 46 16.21 21.29 -4.73
C SER A 46 15.20 21.74 -3.67
N GLY A 47 15.13 21.01 -2.54
CA GLY A 47 14.19 21.24 -1.42
C GLY A 47 13.45 19.98 -0.95
N ASP A 48 13.36 18.96 -1.80
CA ASP A 48 12.72 17.66 -1.43
C ASP A 48 13.71 16.72 -0.75
N ASP A 49 15.02 17.00 -0.80
CA ASP A 49 16.07 16.20 -0.18
C ASP A 49 15.87 16.00 1.32
N MET A 50 15.39 17.05 2.02
CA MET A 50 15.17 16.97 3.47
C MET A 50 14.04 16.00 3.83
N GLN A 51 12.97 15.95 3.03
CA GLN A 51 11.87 15.01 3.25
C GLN A 51 12.31 13.57 2.98
N ARG A 52 13.03 13.34 1.88
CA ARG A 52 13.61 12.03 1.56
C ARG A 52 14.59 11.57 2.64
N ALA A 53 15.50 12.44 3.10
CA ALA A 53 16.41 12.13 4.19
C ALA A 53 15.70 11.79 5.51
N THR A 54 14.61 12.49 5.80
CA THR A 54 13.78 12.20 7.00
C THR A 54 13.11 10.84 6.88
N ILE A 55 12.59 10.49 5.69
CA ILE A 55 11.98 9.18 5.44
C ILE A 55 13.04 8.07 5.49
N ALA A 56 14.21 8.27 4.88
CA ALA A 56 15.31 7.30 4.94
C ALA A 56 15.73 7.02 6.39
N ALA A 57 15.92 8.08 7.19
CA ALA A 57 16.25 7.94 8.61
C ALA A 57 15.14 7.22 9.41
N LEU A 58 13.87 7.40 9.06
CA LEU A 58 12.76 6.64 9.66
C LEU A 58 12.83 5.17 9.25
N LEU A 59 13.07 4.88 7.97
CA LEU A 59 13.14 3.51 7.45
C LEU A 59 14.34 2.73 7.99
N ASP A 60 15.44 3.39 8.33
CA ASP A 60 16.59 2.77 8.98
C ASP A 60 16.23 2.11 10.33
N HIS A 61 15.19 2.58 11.03
CA HIS A 61 14.70 1.92 12.24
C HIS A 61 14.04 0.57 11.97
N TYR A 62 13.58 0.32 10.75
CA TYR A 62 12.94 -0.92 10.34
C TYR A 62 13.88 -1.88 9.63
N ALA A 63 15.13 -1.46 9.36
CA ALA A 63 16.13 -2.30 8.72
C ALA A 63 16.57 -3.44 9.64
N LEU A 64 16.76 -4.63 9.06
CA LEU A 64 17.46 -5.74 9.70
C LEU A 64 18.93 -5.66 9.33
N GLU A 65 19.82 -5.87 10.31
CA GLU A 65 21.26 -5.94 10.05
C GLU A 65 21.60 -7.24 9.30
N ASP A 66 22.45 -7.12 8.27
CA ASP A 66 22.88 -8.27 7.49
C ASP A 66 23.66 -9.27 8.37
N GLY A 67 23.17 -10.51 8.46
CA GLY A 67 23.99 -11.65 8.83
C GLY A 67 23.58 -12.52 9.99
N ASP A 68 22.78 -12.10 10.96
CA ASP A 68 22.44 -12.97 12.09
C ASP A 68 20.94 -13.07 12.42
N GLY A 69 20.06 -12.37 11.70
CA GLY A 69 18.63 -12.35 11.98
C GLY A 69 18.30 -11.68 13.33
N SER A 70 19.28 -11.00 13.95
CA SER A 70 19.05 -10.25 15.16
C SER A 70 18.06 -9.12 14.85
N ARG A 71 16.96 -9.08 15.59
CA ARG A 71 16.03 -7.95 15.58
C ARG A 71 16.85 -6.70 15.89
N ASN A 72 16.80 -5.74 14.99
CA ASN A 72 17.30 -4.42 15.31
C ASN A 72 16.55 -3.94 16.56
N GLU A 73 17.25 -3.77 17.68
CA GLU A 73 16.64 -3.24 18.92
C GLU A 73 15.90 -1.92 18.69
N ARG A 74 16.29 -1.18 17.62
CA ARG A 74 15.61 0.05 17.19
C ARG A 74 14.22 -0.18 16.62
N ALA A 75 13.92 -1.38 16.10
CA ALA A 75 12.59 -1.73 15.59
C ALA A 75 11.64 -2.15 16.72
N GLU A 76 12.15 -2.42 17.91
CA GLU A 76 11.34 -2.80 19.05
C GLU A 76 10.45 -1.63 19.49
N GLY A 77 9.14 -1.85 19.44
CA GLY A 77 8.15 -0.80 19.74
C GLY A 77 7.89 0.20 18.59
N MET A 78 8.47 0.01 17.40
CA MET A 78 8.10 0.80 16.22
C MET A 78 6.73 0.37 15.69
N PRO A 79 5.82 1.34 15.40
CA PRO A 79 4.51 1.02 14.85
C PRO A 79 4.62 0.55 13.40
N PRO A 80 3.60 -0.15 12.84
CA PRO A 80 3.58 -0.52 11.43
C PRO A 80 3.78 0.67 10.50
N ILE A 81 4.43 0.43 9.34
CA ILE A 81 4.69 1.46 8.34
C ILE A 81 4.26 1.03 6.94
N VAL A 82 3.56 1.92 6.24
CA VAL A 82 3.24 1.81 4.81
C VAL A 82 4.25 2.61 4.01
N VAL A 83 4.92 1.98 3.06
CA VAL A 83 5.89 2.59 2.15
C VAL A 83 5.33 2.54 0.73
N ASP A 84 5.06 3.71 0.15
CA ASP A 84 4.46 3.87 -1.17
C ASP A 84 5.26 4.82 -2.05
N ALA A 85 5.00 4.81 -3.33
CA ALA A 85 5.50 5.77 -4.31
C ALA A 85 7.02 6.05 -4.17
N GLY A 86 7.42 7.33 -4.08
CA GLY A 86 8.82 7.75 -4.03
C GLY A 86 9.60 7.36 -2.78
N ALA A 87 8.97 6.73 -1.77
CA ALA A 87 9.71 6.17 -0.65
C ALA A 87 10.18 4.72 -0.90
N LEU A 88 9.68 4.06 -1.95
CA LEU A 88 10.06 2.67 -2.26
C LEU A 88 11.54 2.53 -2.64
N ASP A 89 12.15 3.56 -3.21
CA ASP A 89 13.58 3.57 -3.53
C ASP A 89 14.49 3.81 -2.31
N LEU A 90 13.90 4.23 -1.18
CA LEU A 90 14.57 4.40 0.11
C LEU A 90 14.47 3.17 1.02
N LEU A 91 13.72 2.13 0.59
CA LEU A 91 13.52 0.93 1.40
C LEU A 91 14.85 0.20 1.62
N PRO A 92 15.22 -0.16 2.88
CA PRO A 92 16.35 -1.04 3.15
C PRO A 92 16.22 -2.42 2.48
N CYS A 93 17.32 -3.11 2.27
CA CYS A 93 17.34 -4.44 1.63
C CYS A 93 16.50 -5.46 2.41
N HIS A 94 16.64 -5.47 3.73
CA HIS A 94 15.86 -6.36 4.62
C HIS A 94 15.20 -5.53 5.71
N VAL A 95 13.92 -5.79 5.96
CA VAL A 95 13.12 -5.05 6.94
C VAL A 95 12.30 -5.99 7.82
N VAL A 96 11.89 -5.48 8.98
CA VAL A 96 11.02 -6.19 9.92
C VAL A 96 9.60 -6.40 9.36
N PRO A 97 8.83 -7.38 9.88
CA PRO A 97 7.50 -7.74 9.37
C PRO A 97 6.45 -6.62 9.41
N GLN A 98 6.65 -5.58 10.23
CA GLN A 98 5.74 -4.43 10.34
C GLN A 98 5.76 -3.50 9.12
N VAL A 99 6.63 -3.74 8.16
CA VAL A 99 6.73 -2.93 6.93
C VAL A 99 5.81 -3.49 5.85
N VAL A 100 4.95 -2.62 5.30
CA VAL A 100 4.12 -2.91 4.13
C VAL A 100 4.54 -2.02 2.98
N ILE A 101 4.90 -2.61 1.85
CA ILE A 101 5.16 -1.88 0.60
C ILE A 101 3.96 -1.99 -0.33
N THR A 102 3.62 -0.89 -1.03
CA THR A 102 2.41 -0.83 -1.88
C THR A 102 2.74 -0.49 -3.34
N PRO A 103 3.65 -1.21 -4.01
CA PRO A 103 4.05 -0.89 -5.37
C PRO A 103 2.94 -1.18 -6.40
N HIS A 104 2.89 -0.38 -7.47
CA HIS A 104 2.34 -0.82 -8.75
C HIS A 104 3.40 -1.58 -9.57
N ALA A 105 3.04 -2.15 -10.72
CA ALA A 105 3.95 -3.00 -11.50
C ALA A 105 5.26 -2.30 -11.93
N GLY A 106 5.21 -0.99 -12.21
CA GLY A 106 6.41 -0.22 -12.58
C GLY A 106 7.34 0.03 -11.40
N GLU A 107 6.78 0.39 -10.24
CA GLU A 107 7.52 0.56 -8.98
C GLU A 107 8.14 -0.75 -8.52
N LEU A 108 7.39 -1.85 -8.62
CA LEU A 108 7.93 -3.18 -8.27
C LEU A 108 9.06 -3.60 -9.20
N ALA A 109 8.97 -3.30 -10.49
CA ALA A 109 10.06 -3.55 -11.44
C ALA A 109 11.32 -2.77 -11.06
N ALA A 110 11.20 -1.49 -10.71
CA ALA A 110 12.32 -0.66 -10.26
C ALA A 110 12.93 -1.21 -8.95
N LEU A 111 12.10 -1.59 -7.99
CA LEU A 111 12.54 -2.18 -6.72
C LEU A 111 13.32 -3.48 -6.94
N LEU A 112 12.80 -4.40 -7.78
CA LEU A 112 13.49 -5.66 -8.10
C LEU A 112 14.82 -5.41 -8.80
N ASN A 113 14.90 -4.48 -9.75
CA ASN A 113 16.16 -4.13 -10.40
C ASN A 113 17.19 -3.55 -9.43
N ARG A 114 16.76 -2.90 -8.36
CA ARG A 114 17.67 -2.35 -7.34
C ARG A 114 18.16 -3.43 -6.37
N LEU A 115 17.31 -4.37 -5.99
CA LEU A 115 17.59 -5.31 -4.90
C LEU A 115 18.06 -6.70 -5.38
N ASP A 116 17.66 -7.13 -6.56
CA ASP A 116 17.89 -8.49 -7.05
C ASP A 116 19.09 -8.54 -7.99
N ALA A 117 20.28 -8.72 -7.41
CA ALA A 117 21.53 -8.87 -8.18
C ALA A 117 21.60 -10.17 -9.00
N ASP A 118 20.74 -11.16 -8.70
CA ASP A 118 20.74 -12.47 -9.35
C ASP A 118 19.85 -12.49 -10.61
N MET A 119 19.11 -11.44 -10.87
CA MET A 119 18.31 -11.34 -12.10
C MET A 119 19.21 -11.17 -13.31
N ALA A 120 19.15 -12.14 -14.23
CA ALA A 120 19.95 -12.14 -15.46
C ALA A 120 19.58 -11.00 -16.42
N ASP A 121 18.32 -10.56 -16.39
CA ASP A 121 17.77 -9.52 -17.26
C ASP A 121 17.09 -8.41 -16.45
N VAL A 122 17.05 -7.21 -17.01
CA VAL A 122 16.32 -6.07 -16.41
C VAL A 122 14.82 -6.39 -16.35
N VAL A 123 14.26 -6.28 -15.15
CA VAL A 123 12.82 -6.45 -14.91
C VAL A 123 12.08 -5.24 -15.47
N SER A 124 11.17 -5.46 -16.40
CA SER A 124 10.29 -4.42 -16.94
C SER A 124 8.92 -4.44 -16.26
N ARG A 125 8.19 -3.33 -16.37
CA ARG A 125 6.77 -3.25 -15.96
C ARG A 125 5.96 -4.38 -16.60
N GLN A 126 6.13 -4.65 -17.90
CA GLN A 126 5.43 -5.69 -18.62
C GLN A 126 5.76 -7.10 -18.09
N TRP A 127 7.01 -7.31 -17.65
CA TRP A 127 7.41 -8.57 -17.03
C TRP A 127 6.65 -8.81 -15.73
N VAL A 128 6.50 -7.77 -14.88
CA VAL A 128 5.72 -7.84 -13.64
C VAL A 128 4.23 -8.06 -13.93
N GLU A 129 3.65 -7.33 -14.89
CA GLU A 129 2.24 -7.49 -15.29
C GLU A 129 1.93 -8.89 -15.82
N ALA A 130 2.89 -9.53 -16.50
CA ALA A 130 2.75 -10.90 -17.00
C ALA A 130 2.96 -11.98 -15.91
N ARG A 131 3.65 -11.64 -14.82
CA ARG A 131 4.04 -12.57 -13.73
C ARG A 131 3.86 -11.96 -12.35
N PRO A 132 2.69 -11.36 -12.02
CA PRO A 132 2.54 -10.51 -10.85
C PRO A 132 2.79 -11.27 -9.53
N LEU A 133 2.32 -12.49 -9.40
CA LEU A 133 2.56 -13.30 -8.21
C LEU A 133 4.05 -13.61 -8.02
N ARG A 134 4.74 -13.98 -9.10
CA ARG A 134 6.19 -14.27 -9.03
C ARG A 134 6.98 -13.03 -8.62
N ALA A 135 6.62 -11.87 -9.16
CA ALA A 135 7.27 -10.61 -8.81
C ALA A 135 7.03 -10.23 -7.33
N ALA A 136 5.79 -10.38 -6.85
CA ALA A 136 5.46 -10.09 -5.45
C ALA A 136 6.16 -11.05 -4.47
N LEU A 137 6.19 -12.34 -4.78
CA LEU A 137 6.93 -13.35 -4.00
C LEU A 137 8.42 -13.01 -3.93
N ARG A 138 9.03 -12.67 -5.07
CA ARG A 138 10.46 -12.32 -5.10
C ARG A 138 10.77 -11.07 -4.29
N ALA A 139 9.93 -10.04 -4.37
CA ALA A 139 10.10 -8.84 -3.57
C ALA A 139 9.96 -9.12 -2.06
N HIS A 140 8.99 -9.95 -1.66
CA HIS A 140 8.85 -10.40 -0.26
C HIS A 140 10.09 -11.16 0.21
N GLU A 141 10.58 -12.11 -0.58
CA GLU A 141 11.79 -12.89 -0.30
C GLU A 141 13.02 -12.01 -0.08
N LEU A 142 13.19 -10.98 -0.95
CA LEU A 142 14.33 -10.07 -0.88
C LEU A 142 14.25 -9.08 0.28
N THR A 143 13.04 -8.66 0.66
CA THR A 143 12.88 -7.56 1.62
C THR A 143 12.38 -7.97 2.99
N GLY A 144 11.69 -9.11 3.10
CA GLY A 144 10.93 -9.47 4.30
C GLY A 144 9.65 -8.65 4.51
N ALA A 145 9.43 -7.59 3.74
CA ALA A 145 8.24 -6.75 3.84
C ALA A 145 6.97 -7.49 3.39
N THR A 146 5.82 -7.13 3.93
CA THR A 146 4.54 -7.44 3.29
C THR A 146 4.41 -6.64 2.00
N VAL A 147 4.23 -7.33 0.87
CA VAL A 147 4.09 -6.74 -0.46
C VAL A 147 2.62 -6.71 -0.86
N LEU A 148 2.05 -5.52 -1.00
CA LEU A 148 0.73 -5.29 -1.58
C LEU A 148 0.92 -4.79 -3.02
N LEU A 149 0.96 -5.70 -3.99
CA LEU A 149 1.10 -5.35 -5.41
C LEU A 149 -0.24 -4.86 -5.97
N LYS A 150 -0.27 -3.57 -6.30
CA LYS A 150 -1.44 -2.91 -6.92
C LYS A 150 -1.64 -3.39 -8.36
N GLY A 151 -2.86 -3.83 -8.71
CA GLY A 151 -3.20 -4.30 -10.06
C GLY A 151 -4.70 -4.51 -10.24
N ALA A 152 -5.10 -5.07 -11.39
CA ALA A 152 -6.51 -5.44 -11.64
C ALA A 152 -7.04 -6.46 -10.61
N VAL A 153 -6.15 -7.29 -10.09
CA VAL A 153 -6.30 -8.05 -8.84
C VAL A 153 -5.15 -7.64 -7.96
N THR A 154 -5.42 -7.17 -6.77
CA THR A 154 -4.38 -6.86 -5.79
C THR A 154 -3.88 -8.16 -5.16
N ILE A 155 -2.56 -8.33 -5.14
CA ILE A 155 -1.89 -9.49 -4.57
C ILE A 155 -1.17 -9.03 -3.31
N VAL A 156 -1.46 -9.68 -2.18
CA VAL A 156 -0.72 -9.47 -0.94
C VAL A 156 0.12 -10.71 -0.66
N VAL A 157 1.40 -10.50 -0.42
CA VAL A 157 2.36 -11.53 -0.04
C VAL A 157 3.05 -11.11 1.25
N GLY A 158 3.09 -11.98 2.24
CA GLY A 158 3.76 -11.75 3.51
C GLY A 158 4.10 -13.06 4.20
N ALA A 159 4.57 -13.02 5.44
CA ALA A 159 4.80 -14.20 6.25
C ALA A 159 3.64 -14.46 7.21
N ASP A 160 3.32 -15.73 7.50
CA ASP A 160 2.45 -16.13 8.61
C ASP A 160 3.25 -16.27 9.92
N GLY A 161 2.53 -16.60 11.01
CA GLY A 161 3.15 -16.78 12.34
C GLY A 161 4.19 -17.90 12.44
N ASP A 162 4.17 -18.84 11.51
CA ASP A 162 5.13 -19.94 11.40
C ASP A 162 6.30 -19.62 10.45
N GLY A 163 6.30 -18.42 9.85
CA GLY A 163 7.31 -17.96 8.89
C GLY A 163 7.11 -18.50 7.46
N ASN A 164 5.95 -19.14 7.18
CA ASN A 164 5.65 -19.55 5.82
C ASN A 164 5.10 -18.38 5.00
N THR A 165 5.33 -18.43 3.69
CA THR A 165 4.79 -17.41 2.78
C THR A 165 3.27 -17.51 2.68
N ARG A 166 2.60 -16.41 3.02
CA ARG A 166 1.15 -16.24 2.90
C ARG A 166 0.81 -15.41 1.67
N ILE A 167 -0.16 -15.89 0.89
CA ILE A 167 -0.63 -15.22 -0.33
C ILE A 167 -2.12 -14.96 -0.17
N ILE A 168 -2.53 -13.69 -0.30
CA ILE A 168 -3.93 -13.29 -0.27
C ILE A 168 -4.25 -12.50 -1.53
N LEU A 169 -5.33 -12.85 -2.21
CA LEU A 169 -5.82 -12.15 -3.37
C LEU A 169 -7.03 -11.30 -2.96
N SER A 170 -6.90 -10.00 -3.05
CA SER A 170 -8.05 -9.12 -2.90
C SER A 170 -8.80 -9.00 -4.22
N GLY A 171 -10.13 -9.06 -4.13
CA GLY A 171 -11.01 -9.10 -5.28
C GLY A 171 -10.81 -7.93 -6.25
N ARG A 172 -11.45 -8.01 -7.41
CA ARG A 172 -11.33 -7.02 -8.47
C ARG A 172 -11.91 -5.67 -8.06
N ALA A 173 -11.07 -4.66 -8.04
CA ALA A 173 -11.53 -3.28 -8.07
C ALA A 173 -12.07 -2.94 -9.48
N PRO A 174 -13.03 -2.00 -9.60
CA PRO A 174 -13.50 -1.56 -10.91
C PRO A 174 -12.38 -0.88 -11.70
N ALA A 175 -12.40 -0.99 -13.02
CA ALA A 175 -11.38 -0.38 -13.89
C ALA A 175 -11.28 1.15 -13.72
N TRP A 176 -12.34 1.80 -13.25
CA TRP A 176 -12.40 3.23 -12.93
C TRP A 176 -11.45 3.65 -11.80
N MET A 177 -10.94 2.68 -11.03
CA MET A 177 -9.90 2.92 -10.02
C MET A 177 -8.52 3.25 -10.63
N ALA A 178 -8.34 3.09 -11.94
CA ALA A 178 -7.14 3.50 -12.66
C ALA A 178 -7.10 5.03 -12.85
N THR A 179 -7.22 5.76 -11.75
CA THR A 179 -7.17 7.23 -11.68
C THR A 179 -6.05 7.68 -10.76
N ALA A 180 -5.46 8.85 -11.04
CA ALA A 180 -4.39 9.42 -10.22
C ALA A 180 -4.87 9.64 -8.78
N GLY A 181 -4.03 9.35 -7.79
CA GLY A 181 -4.33 9.48 -6.38
C GLY A 181 -5.10 8.31 -5.76
N SER A 182 -5.60 7.35 -6.54
CA SER A 182 -6.27 6.15 -6.02
C SER A 182 -5.33 5.31 -5.14
N GLY A 183 -4.04 5.22 -5.49
CA GLY A 183 -3.01 4.59 -4.68
C GLY A 183 -2.80 5.27 -3.33
N ASP A 184 -2.80 6.62 -3.31
CA ASP A 184 -2.69 7.40 -2.07
C ASP A 184 -3.87 7.14 -1.12
N VAL A 185 -5.09 6.99 -1.68
CA VAL A 185 -6.28 6.59 -0.90
C VAL A 185 -6.09 5.21 -0.28
N LEU A 186 -5.58 4.24 -1.05
CA LEU A 186 -5.27 2.90 -0.52
C LEU A 186 -4.24 2.96 0.60
N ALA A 187 -3.15 3.70 0.41
CA ALA A 187 -2.11 3.85 1.43
C ALA A 187 -2.68 4.48 2.72
N GLY A 188 -3.54 5.50 2.59
CA GLY A 188 -4.23 6.12 3.72
C GLY A 188 -5.19 5.17 4.46
N VAL A 189 -5.99 4.40 3.72
CA VAL A 189 -6.88 3.37 4.29
C VAL A 189 -6.08 2.30 5.03
N LEU A 190 -5.00 1.81 4.41
CA LEU A 190 -4.13 0.82 5.02
C LEU A 190 -3.47 1.35 6.30
N GLY A 191 -2.90 2.55 6.27
CA GLY A 191 -2.32 3.16 7.45
C GLY A 191 -3.33 3.34 8.58
N ALA A 192 -4.57 3.72 8.27
CA ALA A 192 -5.64 3.85 9.26
C ALA A 192 -6.02 2.50 9.88
N LEU A 193 -6.11 1.42 9.09
CA LEU A 193 -6.41 0.08 9.59
C LEU A 193 -5.26 -0.48 10.43
N LEU A 194 -4.02 -0.31 10.01
CA LEU A 194 -2.84 -0.70 10.81
C LEU A 194 -2.82 0.02 12.16
N ALA A 195 -3.09 1.33 12.17
CA ALA A 195 -3.15 2.12 13.39
C ALA A 195 -4.27 1.68 14.34
N GLN A 196 -5.39 1.18 13.83
CA GLN A 196 -6.50 0.68 14.65
C GLN A 196 -6.20 -0.70 15.27
N GLN A 197 -5.26 -1.43 14.70
CA GLN A 197 -4.86 -2.77 15.14
C GLN A 197 -3.50 -2.76 15.85
N ASP A 198 -2.99 -1.59 16.28
CA ASP A 198 -1.67 -1.42 16.86
C ASP A 198 -1.37 -2.42 17.99
N ASP A 199 -2.29 -2.56 18.96
CA ASP A 199 -2.14 -3.50 20.06
C ASP A 199 -2.03 -4.97 19.55
N MET A 200 -2.92 -5.37 18.63
CA MET A 200 -2.94 -6.72 18.08
C MET A 200 -1.69 -7.01 17.23
N LEU A 201 -1.24 -6.04 16.43
CA LEU A 201 -0.06 -6.19 15.58
C LEU A 201 1.25 -6.11 16.36
N SER A 202 1.25 -5.49 17.54
CA SER A 202 2.38 -5.51 18.45
C SER A 202 2.56 -6.90 19.08
N ASP A 203 1.46 -7.61 19.34
CA ASP A 203 1.48 -8.97 19.86
C ASP A 203 1.75 -10.01 18.77
N ASP A 204 1.19 -9.79 17.56
CA ASP A 204 1.34 -10.71 16.42
C ASP A 204 1.53 -9.94 15.08
N PRO A 205 2.75 -9.57 14.72
CA PRO A 205 3.05 -8.92 13.45
C PRO A 205 2.73 -9.76 12.20
N ALA A 206 2.54 -11.07 12.33
CA ALA A 206 2.18 -11.96 11.23
C ALA A 206 0.76 -11.71 10.69
N LEU A 207 -0.04 -10.88 11.38
CA LEU A 207 -1.36 -10.43 10.92
C LEU A 207 -1.31 -9.21 9.98
N VAL A 208 -0.14 -8.63 9.75
CA VAL A 208 0.02 -7.48 8.83
C VAL A 208 -0.48 -7.78 7.40
N PRO A 209 -0.21 -8.96 6.79
CA PRO A 209 -0.74 -9.30 5.47
C PRO A 209 -2.27 -9.32 5.41
N GLU A 210 -2.97 -9.77 6.45
CA GLU A 210 -4.42 -9.78 6.55
C GLU A 210 -5.00 -8.38 6.59
N VAL A 211 -4.39 -7.49 7.37
CA VAL A 211 -4.79 -6.08 7.44
C VAL A 211 -4.56 -5.40 6.09
N ALA A 212 -3.45 -5.70 5.41
CA ALA A 212 -3.17 -5.19 4.06
C ALA A 212 -4.21 -5.67 3.03
N ALA A 213 -4.60 -6.94 3.10
CA ALA A 213 -5.64 -7.50 2.24
C ALA A 213 -7.03 -6.89 2.52
N ALA A 214 -7.37 -6.67 3.80
CA ALA A 214 -8.60 -6.02 4.20
C ALA A 214 -8.66 -4.57 3.69
N ALA A 215 -7.54 -3.83 3.75
CA ALA A 215 -7.43 -2.48 3.20
C ALA A 215 -7.67 -2.46 1.69
N ALA A 216 -7.05 -3.39 0.95
CA ALA A 216 -7.24 -3.51 -0.49
C ALA A 216 -8.69 -3.86 -0.85
N TYR A 217 -9.33 -4.74 -0.07
CA TYR A 217 -10.74 -5.09 -0.26
C TYR A 217 -11.65 -3.89 -0.03
N MET A 218 -11.48 -3.18 1.08
CA MET A 218 -12.28 -2.01 1.42
C MET A 218 -12.11 -0.89 0.40
N HIS A 219 -10.89 -0.65 -0.06
CA HIS A 219 -10.57 0.33 -1.10
C HIS A 219 -11.27 -0.03 -2.43
N GLY A 220 -11.21 -1.30 -2.86
CA GLY A 220 -11.91 -1.78 -4.06
C GLY A 220 -13.43 -1.65 -3.94
N LEU A 221 -14.00 -1.96 -2.77
CA LEU A 221 -15.44 -1.79 -2.49
C LEU A 221 -15.84 -0.32 -2.55
N ALA A 222 -15.06 0.58 -1.93
CA ALA A 222 -15.29 2.01 -2.00
C ALA A 222 -15.28 2.53 -3.46
N GLY A 223 -14.32 2.07 -4.28
CA GLY A 223 -14.26 2.39 -5.69
C GLY A 223 -15.45 1.87 -6.49
N ALA A 224 -15.93 0.66 -6.18
CA ALA A 224 -17.15 0.10 -6.78
C ALA A 224 -18.39 0.93 -6.43
N MET A 225 -18.51 1.35 -5.18
CA MET A 225 -19.60 2.21 -4.72
C MET A 225 -19.52 3.60 -5.37
N ALA A 226 -18.32 4.19 -5.43
CA ALA A 226 -18.10 5.49 -6.03
C ALA A 226 -18.46 5.51 -7.52
N SER A 227 -18.08 4.46 -8.26
CA SER A 227 -18.33 4.36 -9.70
C SER A 227 -19.73 3.83 -10.08
N GLY A 228 -20.53 3.42 -9.10
CA GLY A 228 -21.81 2.76 -9.37
C GLY A 228 -21.71 1.37 -9.99
N SER A 229 -20.52 0.73 -9.92
CA SER A 229 -20.26 -0.64 -10.42
C SER A 229 -20.45 -1.72 -9.34
N GLU A 230 -20.82 -1.35 -8.12
CA GLU A 230 -20.90 -2.20 -6.93
C GLU A 230 -21.78 -3.43 -7.06
N GLN A 231 -22.79 -3.39 -7.92
CA GLN A 231 -23.73 -4.50 -8.06
C GLN A 231 -23.17 -5.72 -8.82
N ARG A 232 -21.97 -5.62 -9.41
CA ARG A 232 -21.40 -6.68 -10.26
C ARG A 232 -19.92 -6.98 -10.10
N GLY A 233 -19.13 -6.12 -9.46
CA GLY A 233 -17.70 -6.36 -9.26
C GLY A 233 -17.42 -7.54 -8.33
N TRP A 234 -18.37 -7.86 -7.46
CA TRP A 234 -18.24 -8.81 -6.36
C TRP A 234 -19.07 -10.08 -6.52
N HIS A 235 -19.94 -10.15 -7.51
CA HIS A 235 -20.62 -11.40 -7.83
C HIS A 235 -19.65 -12.34 -8.54
N ARG A 236 -19.66 -13.62 -8.12
CA ARG A 236 -18.83 -14.72 -8.63
C ARG A 236 -18.52 -14.52 -10.11
N PRO A 237 -17.25 -14.57 -10.54
CA PRO A 237 -16.94 -14.64 -11.95
C PRO A 237 -17.71 -15.82 -12.51
N HIS A 238 -18.51 -15.60 -13.55
CA HIS A 238 -19.09 -16.70 -14.32
C HIS A 238 -17.92 -17.40 -14.99
N LEU A 239 -17.44 -18.47 -14.38
CA LEU A 239 -16.32 -19.27 -14.87
C LEU A 239 -16.62 -19.96 -16.23
N TYR A 240 -17.86 -19.93 -16.69
CA TYR A 240 -18.29 -20.51 -17.94
C TYR A 240 -19.18 -19.53 -18.70
N GLY A 241 -18.58 -18.99 -19.76
CA GLY A 241 -19.09 -18.10 -20.74
C GLY A 241 -20.56 -18.23 -21.12
N HIS A 242 -21.36 -17.34 -20.59
CA HIS A 242 -22.39 -16.73 -21.38
C HIS A 242 -22.07 -15.26 -21.46
N ALA A 243 -21.55 -14.83 -22.61
CA ALA A 243 -21.35 -13.44 -22.97
C ALA A 243 -22.71 -12.74 -23.12
N GLY A 244 -23.47 -12.69 -22.04
CA GLY A 244 -24.59 -11.74 -21.92
C GLY A 244 -24.01 -10.34 -21.96
N LYS A 245 -24.49 -9.48 -22.84
CA LYS A 245 -24.13 -8.06 -22.88
C LYS A 245 -24.33 -7.50 -21.47
N THR A 246 -23.25 -7.12 -20.80
CA THR A 246 -23.32 -6.45 -19.50
C THR A 246 -24.11 -5.16 -19.70
N PRO A 247 -25.25 -4.94 -19.00
CA PRO A 247 -25.96 -3.68 -19.12
C PRO A 247 -25.04 -2.50 -18.81
N ALA A 248 -25.19 -1.40 -19.53
CA ALA A 248 -24.37 -0.19 -19.33
C ALA A 248 -24.35 0.30 -17.86
N SER A 249 -25.46 0.12 -17.14
CA SER A 249 -25.57 0.40 -15.70
C SER A 249 -24.65 -0.42 -14.79
N ALA A 250 -24.06 -1.52 -15.31
CA ALA A 250 -23.16 -2.39 -14.57
C ALA A 250 -21.68 -2.04 -14.77
N ILE A 251 -21.38 -1.20 -15.73
CA ILE A 251 -20.01 -0.77 -16.03
C ILE A 251 -19.57 0.35 -15.06
N GLY A 252 -20.55 1.08 -14.52
CA GLY A 252 -20.29 2.26 -13.70
C GLY A 252 -19.89 3.48 -14.56
N HIS A 253 -19.25 4.46 -13.93
CA HIS A 253 -18.82 5.71 -14.57
C HIS A 253 -17.42 6.11 -14.08
N PRO A 254 -16.72 7.02 -14.79
CA PRO A 254 -15.44 7.59 -14.35
C PRO A 254 -15.56 8.23 -12.98
N ILE A 255 -14.49 8.08 -12.19
CA ILE A 255 -14.35 8.64 -10.84
C ILE A 255 -12.96 9.28 -10.68
N VAL A 256 -12.84 10.14 -9.69
CA VAL A 256 -11.57 10.65 -9.19
C VAL A 256 -11.28 10.11 -7.79
N ALA A 257 -10.04 10.25 -7.32
CA ALA A 257 -9.64 9.74 -6.02
C ALA A 257 -10.52 10.27 -4.86
N GLY A 258 -10.95 11.53 -4.94
CA GLY A 258 -11.87 12.14 -3.96
C GLY A 258 -13.22 11.43 -3.84
N ASP A 259 -13.74 10.87 -4.93
CA ASP A 259 -14.99 10.09 -4.90
C ASP A 259 -14.80 8.78 -4.13
N VAL A 260 -13.62 8.16 -4.27
CA VAL A 260 -13.26 6.95 -3.51
C VAL A 260 -13.17 7.28 -2.02
N VAL A 261 -12.50 8.38 -1.65
CA VAL A 261 -12.43 8.85 -0.25
C VAL A 261 -13.83 9.04 0.34
N ALA A 262 -14.72 9.72 -0.40
CA ALA A 262 -16.09 9.96 0.03
C ALA A 262 -16.92 8.67 0.21
N ALA A 263 -16.57 7.59 -0.51
CA ALA A 263 -17.25 6.31 -0.42
C ALA A 263 -16.71 5.39 0.70
N VAL A 264 -15.49 5.63 1.23
CA VAL A 264 -14.88 4.79 2.28
C VAL A 264 -15.77 4.59 3.51
N PRO A 265 -16.42 5.63 4.10
CA PRO A 265 -17.28 5.42 5.26
C PRO A 265 -18.47 4.49 4.97
N ARG A 266 -19.04 4.59 3.76
CA ARG A 266 -20.15 3.72 3.33
C ARG A 266 -19.65 2.28 3.13
N ALA A 267 -18.49 2.10 2.49
CA ALA A 267 -17.88 0.78 2.32
C ALA A 267 -17.61 0.11 3.66
N PHE A 268 -17.07 0.85 4.62
CA PHE A 268 -16.87 0.37 5.98
C PHE A 268 -18.19 -0.05 6.66
N GLY A 269 -19.22 0.79 6.56
CA GLY A 269 -20.54 0.48 7.12
C GLY A 269 -21.19 -0.76 6.50
N GLU A 270 -20.90 -1.08 5.23
CA GLU A 270 -21.39 -2.29 4.56
C GLU A 270 -20.71 -3.55 5.07
N LEU A 271 -19.42 -3.48 5.45
CA LEU A 271 -18.67 -4.61 5.99
C LEU A 271 -19.04 -4.97 7.44
N LEU A 272 -19.74 -4.07 8.15
CA LEU A 272 -20.18 -4.28 9.53
C LEU A 272 -21.60 -4.86 9.63
N ARG A 273 -22.30 -5.07 8.52
CA ARG A 273 -23.65 -5.66 8.45
C ARG A 273 -23.60 -7.16 8.30
#